data_50147fa00012e6a417158f5e3a5de828
#
_entry.id   50147fa00012e6a417158f5e3a5de828
#
_cell.length_a   1.000
_cell.length_b   1.000
_cell.length_c   1.000
_cell.angle_alpha   90.00
_cell.angle_beta   90.00
_cell.angle_gamma   90.00
#
_symmetry.space_group_name_H-M   'P 1'
#
loop_
_entity.id
_entity.type
_entity.pdbx_description
1 polymer ?
#
loop_
_entity_poly.entity_id
_entity_poly.type
_entity_poly.pdbx_seq_one_letter_code
_entity_poly.pdbx_strand_id
1 'polypeptide(L)'
;MPFIQASLRLKRAFAILVTLVPLSTGPALAEGFKFSQPDESDRIEKEAREDRIADQLSTPCRAGIKDKKIMVVIGERQSNGVIAAQQQNYGRHFQAINSRLRGLGLKTFTPEEIRRQVAQAEIDAYFRNDPDAALAASKRLGANFVLRGLISSQATRNPMMAVNQVSVNMGFTLTGSNGRVISNVDANSSSYAGADVQHMALTLVNEKADEVVAELYSDYCRNAGLTAGNRPAAK
;
A
#
# COMPACT_ATOMS: atom_id res chain seq x y z
N MET A 1 -3.90 -81.02 -66.22
CA MET A 1 -3.94 -82.28 -65.44
C MET A 1 -3.99 -81.92 -63.98
N PRO A 2 -4.68 -82.67 -63.28
CA PRO A 2 -5.80 -82.28 -62.41
C PRO A 2 -5.43 -82.48 -60.90
N PHE A 3 -6.33 -82.27 -60.11
CA PHE A 3 -6.90 -82.89 -58.90
C PHE A 3 -7.07 -81.90 -57.78
N ILE A 4 -8.28 -81.49 -57.49
CA ILE A 4 -9.42 -82.15 -56.77
C ILE A 4 -9.16 -82.25 -55.24
N GLN A 5 -10.14 -81.70 -54.57
CA GLN A 5 -10.71 -82.06 -53.23
C GLN A 5 -10.05 -81.45 -52.00
N ALA A 6 -10.72 -81.17 -50.95
CA ALA A 6 -12.12 -81.19 -50.54
C ALA A 6 -12.25 -80.49 -49.24
N SER A 7 -13.36 -79.88 -49.15
CA SER A 7 -14.14 -79.61 -47.89
C SER A 7 -13.56 -80.00 -46.54
N LEU A 8 -13.58 -79.09 -45.61
CA LEU A 8 -14.27 -79.39 -44.29
C LEU A 8 -14.79 -78.13 -43.67
N ARG A 9 -16.09 -78.14 -43.45
CA ARG A 9 -16.79 -77.12 -42.74
C ARG A 9 -16.49 -77.26 -41.23
N LEU A 10 -16.02 -76.17 -40.58
CA LEU A 10 -16.05 -76.13 -39.14
C LEU A 10 -16.71 -74.81 -38.73
N LYS A 11 -17.97 -74.92 -38.37
CA LYS A 11 -18.70 -73.86 -37.72
C LYS A 11 -18.09 -73.62 -36.36
N ARG A 12 -17.43 -72.51 -36.17
CA ARG A 12 -17.12 -71.99 -34.83
C ARG A 12 -18.00 -70.81 -34.57
N ALA A 13 -18.95 -71.03 -33.64
CA ALA A 13 -19.76 -70.01 -33.04
C ALA A 13 -18.86 -69.05 -32.30
N PHE A 14 -18.79 -67.81 -32.75
CA PHE A 14 -18.19 -66.73 -32.01
C PHE A 14 -19.25 -66.21 -31.04
N ALA A 15 -19.13 -66.58 -29.76
CA ALA A 15 -19.87 -65.97 -28.70
C ALA A 15 -19.31 -64.53 -28.48
N ILE A 16 -20.06 -63.53 -28.89
CA ILE A 16 -19.78 -62.15 -28.63
C ILE A 16 -20.09 -61.91 -27.15
N LEU A 17 -19.05 -61.86 -26.33
CA LEU A 17 -19.15 -61.43 -24.93
C LEU A 17 -19.26 -59.89 -24.93
N VAL A 18 -20.49 -59.38 -24.86
CA VAL A 18 -20.74 -57.94 -24.65
C VAL A 18 -20.44 -57.65 -23.21
N THR A 19 -19.24 -57.16 -22.94
CA THR A 19 -18.92 -56.59 -21.63
C THR A 19 -19.61 -55.22 -21.52
N LEU A 20 -20.68 -55.16 -20.75
CA LEU A 20 -21.26 -53.91 -20.28
C LEU A 20 -20.23 -53.19 -19.36
N VAL A 21 -19.59 -52.16 -19.89
CA VAL A 21 -18.83 -51.23 -19.07
C VAL A 21 -19.86 -50.28 -18.41
N PRO A 22 -20.00 -50.23 -17.09
CA PRO A 22 -20.85 -49.26 -16.47
C PRO A 22 -20.20 -47.88 -16.66
N LEU A 23 -20.85 -46.99 -17.43
CA LEU A 23 -20.52 -45.56 -17.40
C LEU A 23 -20.89 -45.06 -16.00
N SER A 24 -19.87 -44.99 -15.13
CA SER A 24 -19.96 -44.22 -13.90
C SER A 24 -19.98 -42.74 -14.28
N THR A 25 -21.14 -42.16 -14.48
CA THR A 25 -21.34 -40.71 -14.46
C THR A 25 -21.15 -40.25 -13.03
N GLY A 26 -19.88 -40.03 -12.62
CA GLY A 26 -19.60 -39.26 -11.42
C GLY A 26 -20.17 -37.86 -11.61
N PRO A 27 -20.84 -37.29 -10.59
CA PRO A 27 -21.24 -35.89 -10.67
C PRO A 27 -19.96 -35.09 -10.88
N ALA A 28 -19.78 -34.43 -12.03
CA ALA A 28 -18.84 -33.38 -12.21
C ALA A 28 -19.30 -32.28 -11.24
N LEU A 29 -18.67 -32.21 -10.09
CA LEU A 29 -18.76 -31.04 -9.23
C LEU A 29 -18.17 -29.91 -10.05
N ALA A 30 -19.03 -29.15 -10.72
CA ALA A 30 -18.68 -27.86 -11.25
C ALA A 30 -18.30 -27.03 -10.01
N GLU A 31 -17.01 -26.95 -9.71
CA GLU A 31 -16.50 -25.95 -8.79
C GLU A 31 -16.87 -24.59 -9.39
N GLY A 32 -17.98 -24.04 -8.89
CA GLY A 32 -18.43 -22.73 -9.30
C GLY A 32 -17.30 -21.75 -9.11
N PHE A 33 -16.98 -21.01 -10.15
CA PHE A 33 -16.01 -19.92 -10.12
C PHE A 33 -16.38 -18.98 -8.96
N LYS A 34 -15.61 -19.04 -7.88
CA LYS A 34 -15.84 -18.20 -6.69
C LYS A 34 -15.13 -16.86 -6.92
N PHE A 35 -15.78 -15.96 -7.63
CA PHE A 35 -15.28 -14.58 -7.85
C PHE A 35 -15.09 -13.76 -6.57
N SER A 36 -15.48 -14.26 -5.42
CA SER A 36 -15.52 -13.50 -4.15
C SER A 36 -14.51 -13.99 -3.11
N GLN A 37 -13.69 -14.98 -3.40
CA GLN A 37 -12.59 -15.35 -2.51
C GLN A 37 -11.32 -14.71 -3.03
N PRO A 38 -10.57 -13.99 -2.16
CA PRO A 38 -9.21 -13.55 -2.51
C PRO A 38 -8.41 -14.75 -2.99
N ASP A 39 -7.62 -14.57 -4.03
CA ASP A 39 -6.68 -15.59 -4.48
C ASP A 39 -5.74 -15.96 -3.33
N GLU A 40 -5.30 -17.19 -3.28
CA GLU A 40 -4.36 -17.67 -2.25
C GLU A 40 -3.09 -16.79 -2.21
N SER A 41 -2.64 -16.32 -3.37
CA SER A 41 -1.52 -15.39 -3.50
C SER A 41 -1.79 -14.05 -2.82
N ASP A 42 -2.99 -13.49 -2.98
CA ASP A 42 -3.39 -12.22 -2.36
C ASP A 42 -3.46 -12.34 -0.84
N ARG A 43 -3.91 -13.50 -0.36
CA ARG A 43 -3.98 -13.78 1.08
C ARG A 43 -2.58 -13.86 1.69
N ILE A 44 -1.68 -14.61 1.06
CA ILE A 44 -0.29 -14.75 1.51
C ILE A 44 0.43 -13.40 1.50
N GLU A 45 0.24 -12.59 0.46
CA GLU A 45 0.83 -11.26 0.39
C GLU A 45 0.30 -10.33 1.49
N LYS A 46 -1.00 -10.39 1.77
CA LYS A 46 -1.63 -9.63 2.84
C LYS A 46 -1.08 -10.04 4.21
N GLU A 47 -1.02 -11.33 4.52
CA GLU A 47 -0.46 -11.85 5.78
C GLU A 47 1.01 -11.42 5.95
N ALA A 48 1.84 -11.60 4.92
CA ALA A 48 3.23 -11.17 4.95
C ALA A 48 3.40 -9.65 5.15
N ARG A 49 2.49 -8.84 4.64
CA ARG A 49 2.46 -7.39 4.86
C ARG A 49 2.08 -7.07 6.31
N GLU A 50 1.06 -7.71 6.84
CA GLU A 50 0.62 -7.52 8.23
C GLU A 50 1.72 -7.91 9.22
N ASP A 51 2.44 -9.01 8.96
CA ASP A 51 3.57 -9.46 9.78
C ASP A 51 4.72 -8.43 9.75
N ARG A 52 5.07 -7.87 8.58
CA ARG A 52 6.08 -6.82 8.48
C ARG A 52 5.69 -5.57 9.26
N ILE A 53 4.43 -5.14 9.15
CA ILE A 53 3.91 -4.00 9.91
C ILE A 53 4.00 -4.26 11.41
N ALA A 54 3.59 -5.44 11.85
CA ALA A 54 3.65 -5.82 13.27
C ALA A 54 5.10 -5.83 13.78
N ASP A 55 6.04 -6.38 13.03
CA ASP A 55 7.47 -6.39 13.37
C ASP A 55 8.03 -4.96 13.48
N GLN A 56 7.78 -4.12 12.50
CA GLN A 56 8.20 -2.72 12.50
C GLN A 56 7.65 -1.95 13.72
N LEU A 57 6.37 -2.14 14.04
CA LEU A 57 5.71 -1.49 15.17
C LEU A 57 6.11 -2.06 16.53
N SER A 58 6.69 -3.26 16.57
CA SER A 58 7.21 -3.88 17.78
C SER A 58 8.51 -3.23 18.28
N THR A 59 9.19 -2.45 17.44
CA THR A 59 10.44 -1.77 17.80
C THR A 59 10.26 -0.92 19.07
N PRO A 60 11.08 -1.10 20.13
CA PRO A 60 10.80 -0.54 21.44
C PRO A 60 11.27 0.91 21.60
N CYS A 61 10.69 1.85 20.83
CA CYS A 61 10.99 3.27 20.97
C CYS A 61 9.76 4.18 21.12
N ARG A 62 8.61 3.58 21.34
CA ARG A 62 7.33 4.32 21.44
C ARG A 62 7.36 5.43 22.49
N ALA A 63 8.09 5.25 23.58
CA ALA A 63 8.28 6.28 24.59
C ALA A 63 8.98 7.53 24.05
N GLY A 64 9.87 7.37 23.05
CA GLY A 64 10.61 8.47 22.44
C GLY A 64 9.77 9.36 21.52
N ILE A 65 8.66 8.85 20.97
CA ILE A 65 7.77 9.60 20.08
C ILE A 65 6.47 10.05 20.78
N LYS A 66 6.12 9.41 21.88
CA LYS A 66 4.90 9.74 22.61
C LYS A 66 4.88 11.23 22.99
N ASP A 67 3.77 11.88 22.72
CA ASP A 67 3.52 13.30 22.95
C ASP A 67 4.40 14.27 22.16
N LYS A 68 5.28 13.79 21.28
CA LYS A 68 6.04 14.65 20.37
C LYS A 68 5.13 15.28 19.32
N LYS A 69 5.38 16.56 19.04
CA LYS A 69 4.60 17.32 18.06
C LYS A 69 5.14 17.10 16.65
N ILE A 70 4.25 16.81 15.71
CA ILE A 70 4.60 16.63 14.30
C ILE A 70 3.76 17.53 13.41
N MET A 71 4.42 18.30 12.54
CA MET A 71 3.78 19.04 11.48
C MET A 71 3.65 18.12 10.27
N VAL A 72 2.43 17.84 9.85
CA VAL A 72 2.15 16.99 8.69
C VAL A 72 1.73 17.88 7.52
N VAL A 73 2.44 17.77 6.40
CA VAL A 73 2.15 18.51 5.17
C VAL A 73 2.07 17.49 4.04
N ILE A 74 0.90 17.36 3.44
CA ILE A 74 0.68 16.45 2.31
C ILE A 74 0.22 17.25 1.10
N GLY A 75 0.96 17.09 0.01
CA GLY A 75 0.63 17.60 -1.32
C GLY A 75 0.09 16.51 -2.22
N GLU A 76 -0.89 16.85 -3.02
CA GLU A 76 -1.41 15.97 -4.07
C GLU A 76 -0.96 16.48 -5.43
N ARG A 77 -0.31 15.61 -6.19
CA ARG A 77 0.10 15.95 -7.57
C ARG A 77 -1.09 15.79 -8.49
N GLN A 78 -1.46 16.88 -9.13
CA GLN A 78 -2.50 16.89 -10.14
C GLN A 78 -2.00 16.37 -11.50
N SER A 79 -2.91 16.02 -12.39
CA SER A 79 -2.59 15.52 -13.74
C SER A 79 -1.74 16.48 -14.58
N ASN A 80 -1.79 17.78 -14.30
CA ASN A 80 -0.98 18.83 -14.95
C ASN A 80 0.42 18.98 -14.31
N GLY A 81 0.80 18.12 -13.36
CA GLY A 81 2.08 18.17 -12.66
C GLY A 81 2.15 19.17 -11.50
N VAL A 82 1.14 20.01 -11.31
CA VAL A 82 1.07 20.96 -10.21
C VAL A 82 0.83 20.20 -8.90
N ILE A 83 1.55 20.60 -7.85
CA ILE A 83 1.35 20.06 -6.50
C ILE A 83 0.41 21.00 -5.76
N ALA A 84 -0.75 20.48 -5.37
CA ALA A 84 -1.69 21.18 -4.51
C ALA A 84 -1.49 20.73 -3.08
N ALA A 85 -1.00 21.62 -2.23
CA ALA A 85 -0.81 21.40 -0.80
C ALA A 85 -1.69 22.37 0.01
N GLN A 86 -3.00 22.36 -0.30
CA GLN A 86 -3.94 23.29 0.34
C GLN A 86 -4.25 22.85 1.77
N GLN A 87 -3.78 23.64 2.74
CA GLN A 87 -4.07 23.43 4.15
C GLN A 87 -5.56 23.67 4.53
N GLN A 88 -6.33 24.24 3.63
CA GLN A 88 -7.76 24.52 3.88
C GLN A 88 -8.64 23.27 3.77
N ASN A 89 -8.24 22.32 2.94
CA ASN A 89 -8.97 21.10 2.73
C ASN A 89 -8.01 19.92 2.93
N TYR A 90 -7.81 19.51 4.19
CA TYR A 90 -7.14 18.24 4.43
C TYR A 90 -7.99 17.13 3.84
N GLY A 91 -7.55 16.67 2.68
CA GLY A 91 -8.21 15.61 1.95
C GLY A 91 -8.26 14.31 2.76
N ARG A 92 -9.07 13.39 2.30
CA ARG A 92 -9.19 12.05 2.91
C ARG A 92 -7.83 11.34 2.98
N HIS A 93 -6.94 11.59 2.02
CA HIS A 93 -5.58 11.06 1.99
C HIS A 93 -4.74 11.55 3.18
N PHE A 94 -4.84 12.83 3.52
CA PHE A 94 -4.20 13.38 4.72
C PHE A 94 -4.71 12.67 5.98
N GLN A 95 -6.04 12.50 6.10
CA GLN A 95 -6.65 11.88 7.27
C GLN A 95 -6.19 10.43 7.44
N ALA A 96 -5.98 9.70 6.36
CA ALA A 96 -5.49 8.32 6.38
C ALA A 96 -4.12 8.22 7.09
N ILE A 97 -3.20 9.12 6.78
CA ILE A 97 -1.86 9.15 7.40
C ILE A 97 -1.92 9.74 8.81
N ASN A 98 -2.62 10.87 8.97
CA ASN A 98 -2.67 11.63 10.22
C ASN A 98 -3.27 10.82 11.38
N SER A 99 -4.33 10.04 11.14
CA SER A 99 -4.96 9.19 12.15
C SER A 99 -3.99 8.12 12.69
N ARG A 100 -3.17 7.54 11.82
CA ARG A 100 -2.18 6.51 12.18
C ARG A 100 -1.02 7.07 12.98
N LEU A 101 -0.53 8.25 12.61
CA LEU A 101 0.50 8.97 13.40
C LEU A 101 0.01 9.28 14.81
N ARG A 102 -1.25 9.70 14.95
CA ARG A 102 -1.89 9.91 16.25
C ARG A 102 -2.03 8.60 17.03
N GLY A 103 -2.34 7.49 16.36
CA GLY A 103 -2.38 6.15 16.95
C GLY A 103 -1.04 5.71 17.54
N LEU A 104 0.09 6.17 16.99
CA LEU A 104 1.43 5.96 17.54
C LEU A 104 1.71 6.83 18.78
N GLY A 105 0.86 7.81 19.08
CA GLY A 105 1.02 8.72 20.23
C GLY A 105 1.63 10.09 19.87
N LEU A 106 1.83 10.37 18.58
CA LEU A 106 2.25 11.71 18.13
C LEU A 106 1.11 12.73 18.24
N LYS A 107 1.44 13.97 18.56
CA LYS A 107 0.54 15.11 18.54
C LYS A 107 0.66 15.83 17.20
N THR A 108 -0.35 15.70 16.37
CA THR A 108 -0.41 16.37 15.06
C THR A 108 -1.03 17.75 15.21
N PHE A 109 -0.50 18.74 14.51
CA PHE A 109 -1.11 20.07 14.43
C PHE A 109 -2.39 20.02 13.59
N THR A 110 -3.39 20.79 14.00
CA THR A 110 -4.60 20.99 13.21
C THR A 110 -4.32 21.93 12.02
N PRO A 111 -5.18 21.91 10.98
CA PRO A 111 -5.10 22.88 9.88
C PRO A 111 -5.08 24.33 10.35
N GLU A 112 -5.89 24.63 11.36
CA GLU A 112 -6.05 25.96 11.93
C GLU A 112 -4.77 26.42 12.66
N GLU A 113 -4.13 25.54 13.39
CA GLU A 113 -2.85 25.82 14.06
C GLU A 113 -1.75 26.10 13.05
N ILE A 114 -1.68 25.30 11.98
CA ILE A 114 -0.70 25.51 10.91
C ILE A 114 -0.96 26.85 10.21
N ARG A 115 -2.19 27.13 9.77
CA ARG A 115 -2.53 28.35 9.05
C ARG A 115 -2.29 29.63 9.86
N ARG A 116 -2.40 29.57 11.17
CA ARG A 116 -2.11 30.75 12.01
C ARG A 116 -0.65 31.13 12.05
N GLN A 117 0.26 30.20 11.81
CA GLN A 117 1.69 30.39 12.01
C GLN A 117 2.53 30.17 10.75
N VAL A 118 1.98 29.52 9.74
CA VAL A 118 2.70 29.15 8.50
C VAL A 118 1.91 29.69 7.31
N ALA A 119 2.54 30.55 6.53
CA ALA A 119 1.93 31.06 5.32
C ALA A 119 1.86 29.96 4.23
N GLN A 120 0.81 29.99 3.40
CA GLN A 120 0.68 29.02 2.30
C GLN A 120 1.90 29.04 1.37
N ALA A 121 2.48 30.22 1.11
CA ALA A 121 3.68 30.38 0.27
C ALA A 121 4.89 29.59 0.82
N GLU A 122 5.03 29.43 2.13
CA GLU A 122 6.12 28.64 2.74
C GLU A 122 5.88 27.15 2.55
N ILE A 123 4.62 26.71 2.63
CA ILE A 123 4.24 25.33 2.34
C ILE A 123 4.51 25.01 0.87
N ASP A 124 4.14 25.90 -0.03
CA ASP A 124 4.39 25.76 -1.46
C ASP A 124 5.89 25.76 -1.78
N ALA A 125 6.68 26.58 -1.09
CA ALA A 125 8.14 26.59 -1.22
C ALA A 125 8.72 25.23 -0.81
N TYR A 126 8.25 24.66 0.29
CA TYR A 126 8.69 23.35 0.75
C TYR A 126 8.45 22.25 -0.30
N PHE A 127 7.30 22.28 -1.00
CA PHE A 127 7.04 21.34 -2.09
C PHE A 127 7.86 21.62 -3.36
N ARG A 128 8.43 22.81 -3.49
CA ARG A 128 9.42 23.17 -4.54
C ARG A 128 10.87 22.88 -4.15
N ASN A 129 11.08 22.04 -3.14
CA ASN A 129 12.40 21.64 -2.61
C ASN A 129 13.17 22.76 -1.87
N ASP A 130 12.45 23.64 -1.20
CA ASP A 130 13.02 24.55 -0.21
C ASP A 130 12.88 23.95 1.21
N PRO A 131 13.90 23.23 1.71
CA PRO A 131 13.84 22.59 3.03
C PRO A 131 13.85 23.62 4.17
N ASP A 132 14.43 24.80 3.94
CA ASP A 132 14.55 25.84 4.97
C ASP A 132 13.19 26.45 5.31
N ALA A 133 12.29 26.55 4.34
CA ALA A 133 10.91 26.99 4.57
C ALA A 133 10.19 26.09 5.58
N ALA A 134 10.30 24.77 5.42
CA ALA A 134 9.67 23.82 6.34
C ALA A 134 10.33 23.84 7.73
N LEU A 135 11.65 23.97 7.77
CA LEU A 135 12.39 24.05 9.03
C LEU A 135 12.01 25.32 9.81
N ALA A 136 11.87 26.46 9.13
CA ALA A 136 11.41 27.72 9.74
C ALA A 136 9.98 27.59 10.27
N ALA A 137 9.07 27.00 9.50
CA ALA A 137 7.69 26.75 9.89
C ALA A 137 7.62 25.81 11.10
N SER A 138 8.39 24.71 11.10
CA SER A 138 8.41 23.76 12.21
C SER A 138 8.90 24.38 13.52
N LYS A 139 9.90 25.26 13.45
CA LYS A 139 10.41 25.99 14.62
C LYS A 139 9.36 26.93 15.21
N ARG A 140 8.63 27.67 14.38
CA ARG A 140 7.53 28.54 14.84
C ARG A 140 6.41 27.77 15.54
N LEU A 141 6.08 26.60 14.98
CA LEU A 141 5.06 25.71 15.58
C LEU A 141 5.57 24.98 16.83
N GLY A 142 6.88 24.96 17.08
CA GLY A 142 7.48 24.11 18.10
C GLY A 142 7.32 22.62 17.80
N ALA A 143 7.35 22.26 16.52
CA ALA A 143 7.25 20.88 16.09
C ALA A 143 8.59 20.16 16.32
N ASN A 144 8.53 18.92 16.79
CA ASN A 144 9.69 18.03 16.92
C ASN A 144 10.05 17.40 15.57
N PHE A 145 9.04 17.21 14.73
CA PHE A 145 9.15 16.56 13.44
C PHE A 145 8.32 17.29 12.38
N VAL A 146 8.79 17.16 11.14
CA VAL A 146 8.00 17.52 9.95
C VAL A 146 7.88 16.27 9.08
N LEU A 147 6.67 15.92 8.74
CA LEU A 147 6.37 14.91 7.73
C LEU A 147 5.88 15.60 6.46
N ARG A 148 6.68 15.50 5.41
CA ARG A 148 6.26 15.86 4.06
C ARG A 148 5.78 14.62 3.34
N GLY A 149 4.56 14.64 2.84
CA GLY A 149 4.00 13.61 1.97
C GLY A 149 3.67 14.16 0.59
N LEU A 150 3.97 13.42 -0.44
CA LEU A 150 3.49 13.68 -1.80
C LEU A 150 2.74 12.46 -2.30
N ILE A 151 1.47 12.66 -2.63
CA ILE A 151 0.60 11.61 -3.17
C ILE A 151 0.25 11.96 -4.61
N SER A 152 0.39 11.01 -5.51
CA SER A 152 -0.08 11.14 -6.89
C SER A 152 -0.95 9.94 -7.26
N SER A 153 -2.10 10.21 -7.84
CA SER A 153 -3.00 9.20 -8.36
C SER A 153 -3.22 9.39 -9.85
N GLN A 154 -3.25 8.29 -10.58
CA GLN A 154 -3.51 8.27 -12.02
C GLN A 154 -4.57 7.21 -12.32
N ALA A 155 -5.45 7.53 -13.27
CA ALA A 155 -6.39 6.56 -13.82
C ALA A 155 -6.10 6.39 -15.30
N THR A 156 -5.89 5.15 -15.71
CA THR A 156 -5.68 4.78 -17.11
C THR A 156 -6.77 3.81 -17.52
N ARG A 157 -7.44 4.07 -18.63
CA ARG A 157 -8.45 3.15 -19.14
C ARG A 157 -7.77 1.98 -19.83
N ASN A 158 -8.10 0.76 -19.41
CA ASN A 158 -7.64 -0.44 -20.08
C ASN A 158 -8.43 -0.60 -21.40
N PRO A 159 -7.77 -0.59 -22.58
CA PRO A 159 -8.48 -0.62 -23.86
C PRO A 159 -9.14 -1.98 -24.13
N MET A 160 -8.65 -3.06 -23.52
CA MET A 160 -9.15 -4.42 -23.76
C MET A 160 -10.36 -4.77 -22.89
N MET A 161 -10.39 -4.30 -21.65
CA MET A 161 -11.44 -4.67 -20.67
C MET A 161 -12.42 -3.55 -20.37
N ALA A 162 -12.27 -2.37 -20.98
CA ALA A 162 -13.10 -1.18 -20.74
C ALA A 162 -13.25 -0.76 -19.27
N VAL A 163 -12.28 -1.14 -18.40
CA VAL A 163 -12.21 -0.78 -16.99
C VAL A 163 -11.08 0.23 -16.77
N ASN A 164 -11.17 1.02 -15.70
CA ASN A 164 -10.12 1.92 -15.32
C ASN A 164 -9.13 1.19 -14.40
N GLN A 165 -7.84 1.31 -14.68
CA GLN A 165 -6.78 0.98 -13.75
C GLN A 165 -6.40 2.24 -13.00
N VAL A 166 -6.44 2.20 -11.68
CA VAL A 166 -6.01 3.29 -10.81
C VAL A 166 -4.68 2.90 -10.17
N SER A 167 -3.71 3.78 -10.26
CA SER A 167 -2.42 3.65 -9.57
C SER A 167 -2.20 4.84 -8.65
N VAL A 168 -1.64 4.57 -7.48
CA VAL A 168 -1.27 5.58 -6.48
C VAL A 168 0.20 5.42 -6.16
N ASN A 169 0.93 6.53 -6.17
CA ASN A 169 2.30 6.62 -5.69
C ASN A 169 2.35 7.62 -4.54
N MET A 170 3.03 7.24 -3.48
CA MET A 170 3.18 8.02 -2.27
C MET A 170 4.66 8.09 -1.89
N GLY A 171 5.16 9.29 -1.63
CA GLY A 171 6.50 9.49 -1.11
C GLY A 171 6.42 10.33 0.17
N PHE A 172 7.10 9.88 1.22
CA PHE A 172 7.11 10.55 2.52
C PHE A 172 8.53 10.78 3.00
N THR A 173 8.80 12.00 3.48
CA THR A 173 10.05 12.36 4.11
C THR A 173 9.78 12.83 5.53
N LEU A 174 10.37 12.16 6.52
CA LEU A 174 10.34 12.55 7.92
C LEU A 174 11.63 13.30 8.27
N THR A 175 11.49 14.51 8.76
CA THR A 175 12.62 15.39 9.13
C THR A 175 12.49 15.79 10.60
N GLY A 176 13.60 15.82 11.32
CA GLY A 176 13.66 16.32 12.68
C GLY A 176 13.67 17.84 12.73
N SER A 177 13.47 18.41 13.92
CA SER A 177 13.50 19.87 14.17
C SER A 177 14.85 20.54 13.87
N ASN A 178 15.91 19.76 13.70
CA ASN A 178 17.24 20.20 13.30
C ASN A 178 17.46 20.19 11.77
N GLY A 179 16.45 19.86 10.99
CA GLY A 179 16.52 19.74 9.53
C GLY A 179 17.09 18.40 9.02
N ARG A 180 17.51 17.49 9.92
CA ARG A 180 18.05 16.20 9.52
C ARG A 180 16.91 15.28 9.05
N VAL A 181 17.07 14.69 7.88
CA VAL A 181 16.17 13.63 7.40
C VAL A 181 16.36 12.38 8.25
N ILE A 182 15.26 11.88 8.76
CA ILE A 182 15.20 10.68 9.60
C ILE A 182 14.81 9.46 8.77
N SER A 183 13.85 9.64 7.87
CA SER A 183 13.30 8.57 7.02
C SER A 183 12.82 9.12 5.69
N ASN A 184 12.94 8.29 4.65
CA ASN A 184 12.27 8.46 3.37
C ASN A 184 11.57 7.14 3.05
N VAL A 185 10.27 7.20 2.85
CA VAL A 185 9.43 6.03 2.55
C VAL A 185 8.66 6.28 1.28
N ASP A 186 8.75 5.33 0.36
CA ASP A 186 7.98 5.33 -0.88
C ASP A 186 7.06 4.11 -0.91
N ALA A 187 5.81 4.32 -1.29
CA ALA A 187 4.83 3.27 -1.45
C ALA A 187 4.05 3.45 -2.74
N ASN A 188 3.73 2.36 -3.39
CA ASN A 188 2.88 2.35 -4.57
C ASN A 188 1.83 1.25 -4.46
N SER A 189 0.71 1.45 -5.11
CA SER A 189 -0.35 0.46 -5.24
C SER A 189 -1.16 0.72 -6.49
N SER A 190 -1.75 -0.34 -7.05
CA SER A 190 -2.64 -0.21 -8.19
C SER A 190 -3.76 -1.25 -8.12
N SER A 191 -4.93 -0.88 -8.66
CA SER A 191 -6.07 -1.77 -8.75
C SER A 191 -6.98 -1.37 -9.90
N TYR A 192 -7.90 -2.23 -10.25
CA TYR A 192 -8.95 -1.90 -11.20
C TYR A 192 -10.12 -1.23 -10.49
N ALA A 193 -10.61 -0.14 -11.08
CA ALA A 193 -11.76 0.59 -10.59
C ALA A 193 -12.91 0.50 -11.60
N GLY A 194 -14.13 0.47 -11.08
CA GLY A 194 -15.31 0.71 -11.88
C GLY A 194 -15.43 2.19 -12.26
N ALA A 195 -16.59 2.78 -12.03
CA ALA A 195 -16.84 4.19 -12.32
C ALA A 195 -16.19 5.13 -11.28
N ASP A 196 -15.98 4.69 -10.04
CA ASP A 196 -15.50 5.53 -8.94
C ASP A 196 -13.97 5.40 -8.74
N VAL A 197 -13.25 6.14 -9.59
CA VAL A 197 -11.78 6.23 -9.56
C VAL A 197 -11.27 6.89 -8.27
N GLN A 198 -12.00 7.90 -7.74
CA GLN A 198 -11.56 8.62 -6.54
C GLN A 198 -11.67 7.76 -5.29
N HIS A 199 -12.74 6.98 -5.19
CA HIS A 199 -12.90 6.03 -4.09
C HIS A 199 -11.81 4.97 -4.12
N MET A 200 -11.49 4.43 -5.30
CA MET A 200 -10.42 3.46 -5.46
C MET A 200 -9.07 4.04 -5.07
N ALA A 201 -8.74 5.25 -5.50
CA ALA A 201 -7.50 5.91 -5.11
C ALA A 201 -7.38 6.05 -3.57
N LEU A 202 -8.46 6.45 -2.90
CA LEU A 202 -8.50 6.53 -1.44
C LEU A 202 -8.33 5.16 -0.77
N THR A 203 -8.95 4.12 -1.32
CA THR A 203 -8.79 2.74 -0.83
C THR A 203 -7.33 2.32 -0.87
N LEU A 204 -6.64 2.52 -2.02
CA LEU A 204 -5.23 2.19 -2.18
C LEU A 204 -4.33 2.97 -1.22
N VAL A 205 -4.60 4.25 -0.97
CA VAL A 205 -3.88 5.04 0.03
C VAL A 205 -4.09 4.46 1.43
N ASN A 206 -5.33 4.09 1.79
CA ASN A 206 -5.62 3.51 3.10
C ASN A 206 -4.92 2.16 3.31
N GLU A 207 -4.89 1.31 2.30
CA GLU A 207 -4.21 0.01 2.36
C GLU A 207 -2.71 0.14 2.60
N LYS A 208 -2.08 1.17 2.03
CA LYS A 208 -0.64 1.40 2.18
C LYS A 208 -0.27 2.29 3.37
N ALA A 209 -1.21 3.01 3.95
CA ALA A 209 -0.93 3.96 5.02
C ALA A 209 -0.38 3.31 6.28
N ASP A 210 -0.79 2.09 6.62
CA ASP A 210 -0.26 1.36 7.78
C ASP A 210 1.20 0.94 7.56
N GLU A 211 1.53 0.45 6.37
CA GLU A 211 2.89 0.10 5.96
C GLU A 211 3.82 1.32 6.02
N VAL A 212 3.40 2.43 5.39
CA VAL A 212 4.15 3.70 5.40
C VAL A 212 4.43 4.17 6.82
N VAL A 213 3.41 4.19 7.68
CA VAL A 213 3.56 4.71 9.05
C VAL A 213 4.40 3.77 9.91
N ALA A 214 4.29 2.46 9.72
CA ALA A 214 5.13 1.47 10.41
C ALA A 214 6.60 1.63 10.02
N GLU A 215 6.90 1.82 8.74
CA GLU A 215 8.25 2.04 8.25
C GLU A 215 8.85 3.36 8.77
N LEU A 216 8.10 4.47 8.69
CA LEU A 216 8.49 5.76 9.27
C LEU A 216 8.83 5.63 10.77
N TYR A 217 8.04 4.86 11.51
CA TYR A 217 8.26 4.60 12.93
C TYR A 217 9.52 3.78 13.15
N SER A 218 9.69 2.68 12.41
CA SER A 218 10.88 1.83 12.51
C SER A 218 12.16 2.60 12.18
N ASP A 219 12.14 3.42 11.14
CA ASP A 219 13.27 4.28 10.76
C ASP A 219 13.58 5.32 11.82
N TYR A 220 12.54 5.93 12.40
CA TYR A 220 12.74 6.81 13.53
C TYR A 220 13.47 6.10 14.66
N CYS A 221 13.03 4.89 15.02
CA CYS A 221 13.65 4.12 16.08
C CYS A 221 15.11 3.80 15.81
N ARG A 222 15.45 3.49 14.57
CA ARG A 222 16.83 3.22 14.15
C ARG A 222 17.69 4.48 14.09
N ASN A 223 17.16 5.58 13.56
CA ASN A 223 17.96 6.74 13.16
C ASN A 223 17.90 7.91 14.16
N ALA A 224 16.81 8.10 14.89
CA ALA A 224 16.61 9.21 15.82
C ALA A 224 16.43 8.75 17.27
N GLY A 225 15.79 7.60 17.51
CA GLY A 225 15.58 7.07 18.85
C GLY A 225 16.88 6.57 19.51
N LEU A 226 17.81 6.05 18.72
CA LEU A 226 19.10 5.53 19.22
C LEU A 226 20.13 6.63 19.52
N THR A 227 19.98 7.83 18.94
CA THR A 227 20.93 8.94 19.17
C THR A 227 20.67 9.67 20.49
N ALA A 228 19.52 9.46 21.14
CA ALA A 228 19.19 10.07 22.42
C ALA A 228 19.63 9.24 23.65
N GLY A 229 19.99 7.97 23.47
CA GLY A 229 20.23 7.03 24.57
C GLY A 229 21.59 6.39 24.67
N ASN A 230 22.47 6.50 23.68
CA ASN A 230 23.77 5.79 23.72
C ASN A 230 24.93 6.64 23.17
N ARG A 231 25.21 7.76 23.83
CA ARG A 231 26.60 8.25 23.89
C ARG A 231 27.26 7.54 25.09
N PRO A 232 28.17 6.58 24.88
CA PRO A 232 29.03 6.16 25.95
C PRO A 232 29.79 7.40 26.41
N ALA A 233 29.71 7.73 27.69
CA ALA A 233 30.50 8.76 28.29
C ALA A 233 31.98 8.47 27.94
N ALA A 234 32.59 9.34 27.17
CA ALA A 234 34.03 9.31 26.95
C ALA A 234 34.70 9.40 28.33
N LYS A 235 35.39 8.33 28.70
CA LYS A 235 36.30 8.30 29.82
C LYS A 235 37.63 8.93 29.37
#